data_93a122ff78dcc19652155855c5f3c5c9
#
_entry.id   93a122ff78dcc19652155855c5f3c5c9
#
_cell.length_a   1.000
_cell.length_b   1.000
_cell.length_c   1.000
_cell.angle_alpha   90.00
_cell.angle_beta   90.00
_cell.angle_gamma   90.00
#
_symmetry.space_group_name_H-M   'P 1'
#
loop_
_entity.id
_entity.type
_entity.pdbx_description
1 polymer ?
#
loop_
_entity_poly.entity_id
_entity_poly.type
_entity_poly.pdbx_seq_one_letter_code
_entity_poly.pdbx_strand_id
1 'polypeptide(L)'
;MEYPPASLHNQHWGLAAVNELAEALTLGQGVDAVIETALKRVVALMDADVGAIYLFDKDSATLKLRASQGSFSPELLLALTSPEREVNFLRCLFETGHAIAVEDVGSADDISPELSQMLARYGFISWVCAPLKMEGEVIGVYQLGKRSKRSFNADDMALLEIIGNVVGSSLSNAQLLRDLRNKEAELRRALRRAVELQEDERKRVARELHDEVGQALTSILIRLKNLQEEAGENAFSDRLDDLRSLTAQTIEELRRLAMDLRPAALDSLGIVPALQWYTQQCAERTGLDIKFCGPEKFGRLPLETELILYRVAQEGITNAIRHGKAQSIEITLGRDLQVIRLTITDNGKGFNPIGTNHGLGLVGIRERIELLNGNFSVKTTPGAGVQLLIEIPLKKG
;
A
#
# COMPACT_ATOMS: atom_id res chain seq x y z
N MET A 1 -55.58 -12.03 -29.32
CA MET A 1 -54.16 -11.94 -28.88
C MET A 1 -53.92 -10.47 -28.61
N GLU A 2 -54.03 -10.09 -27.36
CA GLU A 2 -53.74 -8.72 -26.92
C GLU A 2 -52.21 -8.57 -26.84
N TYR A 3 -51.68 -7.56 -27.55
CA TYR A 3 -50.27 -7.16 -27.39
C TYR A 3 -50.10 -6.55 -25.99
N PRO A 4 -49.05 -6.94 -25.27
CA PRO A 4 -48.77 -6.32 -23.96
C PRO A 4 -48.49 -4.81 -24.14
N PRO A 5 -48.87 -3.99 -23.16
CA PRO A 5 -48.74 -2.55 -23.26
C PRO A 5 -47.24 -2.16 -23.35
N ALA A 6 -46.94 -1.20 -24.21
CA ALA A 6 -45.58 -0.70 -24.50
C ALA A 6 -44.78 -0.25 -23.26
N SER A 7 -45.45 0.01 -22.14
CA SER A 7 -44.85 0.40 -20.87
C SER A 7 -44.00 -0.71 -20.18
N LEU A 8 -44.41 -1.99 -20.33
CA LEU A 8 -43.64 -3.11 -19.74
C LEU A 8 -42.35 -3.42 -20.51
N HIS A 9 -42.33 -3.12 -21.82
CA HIS A 9 -41.15 -3.33 -22.66
C HIS A 9 -40.02 -2.32 -22.32
N ASN A 10 -40.37 -1.07 -22.00
CA ASN A 10 -39.41 -0.03 -21.64
C ASN A 10 -38.76 -0.24 -20.25
N GLN A 11 -39.53 -0.75 -19.28
CA GLN A 11 -38.97 -1.01 -17.91
C GLN A 11 -37.93 -2.14 -17.87
N HIS A 12 -38.13 -3.22 -18.62
CA HIS A 12 -37.16 -4.29 -18.74
C HIS A 12 -35.89 -3.87 -19.48
N TRP A 13 -36.02 -2.99 -20.46
CA TRP A 13 -34.88 -2.44 -21.21
C TRP A 13 -34.02 -1.51 -20.34
N GLY A 14 -34.66 -0.64 -19.56
CA GLY A 14 -33.97 0.26 -18.64
C GLY A 14 -33.14 -0.45 -17.58
N LEU A 15 -33.71 -1.49 -16.96
CA LEU A 15 -33.01 -2.31 -15.96
C LEU A 15 -31.83 -3.10 -16.56
N ALA A 16 -31.98 -3.67 -17.73
CA ALA A 16 -30.91 -4.38 -18.42
C ALA A 16 -29.76 -3.43 -18.78
N ALA A 17 -30.07 -2.23 -19.26
CA ALA A 17 -29.07 -1.22 -19.60
C ALA A 17 -28.33 -0.66 -18.37
N VAL A 18 -29.01 -0.50 -17.23
CA VAL A 18 -28.39 -0.12 -15.95
C VAL A 18 -27.47 -1.21 -15.43
N ASN A 19 -27.86 -2.49 -15.52
CA ASN A 19 -27.03 -3.61 -15.12
C ASN A 19 -25.78 -3.74 -16.01
N GLU A 20 -25.91 -3.65 -17.33
CA GLU A 20 -24.76 -3.65 -18.25
C GLU A 20 -23.81 -2.47 -17.97
N LEU A 21 -24.36 -1.29 -17.63
CA LEU A 21 -23.56 -0.15 -17.24
C LEU A 21 -22.81 -0.44 -15.93
N ALA A 22 -23.49 -0.95 -14.91
CA ALA A 22 -22.89 -1.29 -13.63
C ALA A 22 -21.79 -2.35 -13.76
N GLU A 23 -22.00 -3.40 -14.56
CA GLU A 23 -20.99 -4.42 -14.85
C GLU A 23 -19.76 -3.82 -15.58
N ALA A 24 -19.97 -2.99 -16.59
CA ALA A 24 -18.89 -2.34 -17.33
C ALA A 24 -18.05 -1.39 -16.46
N LEU A 25 -18.66 -0.78 -15.44
CA LEU A 25 -18.01 0.14 -14.51
C LEU A 25 -17.29 -0.57 -13.33
N THR A 26 -17.58 -1.85 -13.09
CA THR A 26 -17.02 -2.61 -11.96
C THR A 26 -15.61 -3.18 -12.24
N LEU A 27 -15.14 -3.16 -13.47
CA LEU A 27 -13.90 -3.83 -13.93
C LEU A 27 -12.59 -3.13 -13.51
N GLY A 28 -12.56 -2.36 -12.43
CA GLY A 28 -11.32 -1.81 -11.85
C GLY A 28 -10.61 -0.78 -12.72
N GLN A 29 -11.33 -0.15 -13.61
CA GLN A 29 -10.84 0.91 -14.51
C GLN A 29 -10.62 2.22 -13.74
N GLY A 30 -9.67 3.04 -14.19
CA GLY A 30 -9.46 4.38 -13.62
C GLY A 30 -10.69 5.29 -13.82
N VAL A 31 -10.76 6.37 -13.02
CA VAL A 31 -11.88 7.34 -13.05
C VAL A 31 -12.24 7.80 -14.48
N ASP A 32 -11.23 8.11 -15.30
CA ASP A 32 -11.45 8.62 -16.65
C ASP A 32 -12.09 7.57 -17.58
N ALA A 33 -11.68 6.31 -17.47
CA ALA A 33 -12.27 5.21 -18.24
C ALA A 33 -13.71 4.90 -17.83
N VAL A 34 -14.06 5.06 -16.54
CA VAL A 34 -15.42 4.97 -16.03
C VAL A 34 -16.30 6.05 -16.68
N ILE A 35 -15.81 7.30 -16.72
CA ILE A 35 -16.52 8.45 -17.28
C ILE A 35 -16.77 8.26 -18.79
N GLU A 36 -15.75 7.88 -19.56
CA GLU A 36 -15.87 7.65 -20.99
C GLU A 36 -16.85 6.53 -21.32
N THR A 37 -16.74 5.41 -20.59
CA THR A 37 -17.64 4.26 -20.77
C THR A 37 -19.08 4.63 -20.44
N ALA A 38 -19.30 5.33 -19.33
CA ALA A 38 -20.61 5.80 -18.92
C ALA A 38 -21.23 6.73 -19.97
N LEU A 39 -20.48 7.74 -20.42
CA LEU A 39 -20.96 8.69 -21.43
C LEU A 39 -21.35 7.99 -22.72
N LYS A 40 -20.49 7.09 -23.22
CA LYS A 40 -20.76 6.33 -24.44
C LYS A 40 -22.05 5.51 -24.34
N ARG A 41 -22.30 4.87 -23.21
CA ARG A 41 -23.49 4.06 -22.99
C ARG A 41 -24.74 4.93 -22.87
N VAL A 42 -24.68 6.04 -22.13
CA VAL A 42 -25.82 6.94 -21.94
C VAL A 42 -26.24 7.61 -23.26
N VAL A 43 -25.26 8.09 -24.04
CA VAL A 43 -25.54 8.67 -25.38
C VAL A 43 -26.24 7.67 -26.28
N ALA A 44 -25.77 6.42 -26.31
CA ALA A 44 -26.40 5.37 -27.12
C ALA A 44 -27.78 4.98 -26.60
N LEU A 45 -27.95 4.83 -25.29
CA LEU A 45 -29.22 4.46 -24.65
C LEU A 45 -30.31 5.51 -24.88
N MET A 46 -29.95 6.79 -24.79
CA MET A 46 -30.86 7.90 -24.96
C MET A 46 -31.00 8.33 -26.41
N ASP A 47 -30.39 7.64 -27.37
CA ASP A 47 -30.37 7.99 -28.81
C ASP A 47 -30.04 9.47 -29.00
N ALA A 48 -29.03 9.97 -28.27
CA ALA A 48 -28.59 11.35 -28.33
C ALA A 48 -27.50 11.54 -29.40
N ASP A 49 -27.46 12.72 -30.04
CA ASP A 49 -26.44 13.05 -31.05
C ASP A 49 -25.12 13.45 -30.41
N VAL A 50 -25.19 14.02 -29.21
CA VAL A 50 -24.02 14.47 -28.43
C VAL A 50 -24.23 14.23 -26.95
N GLY A 51 -23.13 14.12 -26.21
CA GLY A 51 -23.16 14.06 -24.76
C GLY A 51 -21.87 14.58 -24.14
N ALA A 52 -21.97 15.16 -22.95
CA ALA A 52 -20.83 15.63 -22.17
C ALA A 52 -21.02 15.36 -20.67
N ILE A 53 -19.95 15.02 -19.96
CA ILE A 53 -19.91 14.86 -18.51
C ILE A 53 -19.03 15.95 -17.92
N TYR A 54 -19.56 16.62 -16.92
CA TYR A 54 -18.88 17.63 -16.12
C TYR A 54 -18.88 17.22 -14.66
N LEU A 55 -17.74 17.35 -13.99
CA LEU A 55 -17.65 17.17 -12.55
C LEU A 55 -17.43 18.50 -11.85
N PHE A 56 -18.06 18.66 -10.70
CA PHE A 56 -17.92 19.84 -9.87
C PHE A 56 -16.57 19.83 -9.16
N ASP A 57 -15.80 20.88 -9.37
CA ASP A 57 -14.55 21.12 -8.67
C ASP A 57 -14.83 22.01 -7.46
N LYS A 58 -14.68 21.45 -6.26
CA LYS A 58 -14.95 22.16 -4.99
C LYS A 58 -14.00 23.33 -4.75
N ASP A 59 -12.76 23.24 -5.24
CA ASP A 59 -11.74 24.27 -5.01
C ASP A 59 -12.00 25.54 -5.85
N SER A 60 -12.40 25.36 -7.09
CA SER A 60 -12.71 26.47 -8.01
C SER A 60 -14.21 26.84 -8.07
N ALA A 61 -15.08 26.06 -7.39
CA ALA A 61 -16.54 26.16 -7.45
C ALA A 61 -17.08 26.17 -8.89
N THR A 62 -16.47 25.43 -9.81
CA THR A 62 -16.81 25.37 -11.23
C THR A 62 -17.01 23.94 -11.71
N LEU A 63 -17.78 23.80 -12.81
CA LEU A 63 -17.90 22.55 -13.54
C LEU A 63 -16.72 22.38 -14.48
N LYS A 64 -16.02 21.25 -14.39
CA LYS A 64 -14.91 20.89 -15.28
C LYS A 64 -15.33 19.77 -16.22
N LEU A 65 -15.17 20.00 -17.52
CA LEU A 65 -15.40 18.96 -18.54
C LEU A 65 -14.47 17.77 -18.29
N ARG A 66 -15.03 16.58 -18.26
CA ARG A 66 -14.28 15.33 -18.08
C ARG A 66 -14.32 14.43 -19.33
N ALA A 67 -15.45 14.40 -20.01
CA ALA A 67 -15.59 13.68 -21.26
C ALA A 67 -16.63 14.34 -22.15
N SER A 68 -16.49 14.18 -23.48
CA SER A 68 -17.49 14.58 -24.47
C SER A 68 -17.53 13.54 -25.58
N GLN A 69 -18.74 13.34 -26.16
CA GLN A 69 -18.99 12.46 -27.29
C GLN A 69 -19.88 13.17 -28.32
N GLY A 70 -19.55 12.97 -29.60
CA GLY A 70 -20.21 13.63 -30.69
C GLY A 70 -19.54 14.95 -31.08
N SER A 71 -20.16 15.68 -32.02
CA SER A 71 -19.56 16.91 -32.56
C SER A 71 -20.01 18.12 -31.73
N PHE A 72 -19.20 18.50 -30.77
CA PHE A 72 -19.32 19.76 -30.04
C PHE A 72 -18.38 20.82 -30.62
N SER A 73 -18.79 22.08 -30.60
CA SER A 73 -17.84 23.17 -30.77
C SER A 73 -17.13 23.44 -29.43
N PRO A 74 -15.83 23.87 -29.45
CA PRO A 74 -15.15 24.28 -28.23
C PRO A 74 -15.86 25.41 -27.47
N GLU A 75 -16.49 26.32 -28.22
CA GLU A 75 -17.27 27.44 -27.65
C GLU A 75 -18.49 26.97 -26.86
N LEU A 76 -19.21 25.94 -27.40
CA LEU A 76 -20.35 25.36 -26.71
C LEU A 76 -19.95 24.63 -25.46
N LEU A 77 -18.89 23.80 -25.52
CA LEU A 77 -18.38 23.10 -24.35
C LEU A 77 -17.96 24.06 -23.22
N LEU A 78 -17.34 25.20 -23.58
CA LEU A 78 -16.97 26.24 -22.64
C LEU A 78 -18.18 26.96 -22.07
N ALA A 79 -19.17 27.28 -22.90
CA ALA A 79 -20.40 27.96 -22.45
C ALA A 79 -21.19 27.10 -21.45
N LEU A 80 -21.19 25.78 -21.64
CA LEU A 80 -21.87 24.83 -20.75
C LEU A 80 -21.16 24.66 -19.38
N THR A 81 -19.99 25.30 -19.16
CA THR A 81 -19.26 25.30 -17.87
C THR A 81 -19.32 26.63 -17.14
N SER A 82 -19.84 27.70 -17.78
CA SER A 82 -19.83 29.06 -17.24
C SER A 82 -21.01 29.27 -16.28
N PRO A 83 -20.75 29.45 -14.97
CA PRO A 83 -21.82 29.62 -13.97
C PRO A 83 -22.65 30.90 -14.20
N GLU A 84 -22.07 31.89 -14.87
CA GLU A 84 -22.74 33.19 -15.12
C GLU A 84 -23.81 33.12 -16.21
N ARG A 85 -23.73 32.16 -17.14
CA ARG A 85 -24.64 32.06 -18.31
C ARG A 85 -25.74 31.02 -18.12
N GLU A 86 -25.61 30.08 -17.18
CA GLU A 86 -26.57 29.00 -16.95
C GLU A 86 -27.33 29.09 -15.62
N VAL A 87 -27.36 30.25 -15.00
CA VAL A 87 -27.76 30.46 -13.60
C VAL A 87 -29.07 29.79 -13.20
N ASN A 88 -30.05 29.63 -14.08
CA ASN A 88 -31.31 29.02 -13.69
C ASN A 88 -31.34 27.48 -13.85
N PHE A 89 -30.83 26.95 -14.95
CA PHE A 89 -30.94 25.53 -15.29
C PHE A 89 -30.07 24.62 -14.41
N LEU A 90 -28.77 24.89 -14.35
CA LEU A 90 -27.86 24.14 -13.49
C LEU A 90 -28.12 24.36 -11.99
N ARG A 91 -28.45 25.60 -11.61
CA ARG A 91 -28.82 25.93 -10.24
C ARG A 91 -30.02 25.13 -9.77
N CYS A 92 -31.10 25.07 -10.57
CA CYS A 92 -32.27 24.26 -10.28
C CYS A 92 -31.91 22.79 -10.14
N LEU A 93 -31.05 22.24 -11.02
CA LEU A 93 -30.57 20.86 -10.94
C LEU A 93 -29.77 20.59 -9.67
N PHE A 94 -28.87 21.51 -9.26
CA PHE A 94 -28.10 21.36 -8.02
C PHE A 94 -28.96 21.50 -6.76
N GLU A 95 -29.98 22.38 -6.79
CA GLU A 95 -30.91 22.59 -5.66
C GLU A 95 -31.92 21.45 -5.51
N THR A 96 -32.49 20.98 -6.62
CA THR A 96 -33.53 19.93 -6.61
C THR A 96 -32.95 18.52 -6.66
N GLY A 97 -31.78 18.38 -7.27
CA GLY A 97 -31.15 17.08 -7.56
C GLY A 97 -31.93 16.28 -8.63
N HIS A 98 -32.80 16.89 -9.39
CA HIS A 98 -33.59 16.22 -10.43
C HIS A 98 -33.09 16.54 -11.84
N ALA A 99 -33.28 15.60 -12.75
CA ALA A 99 -32.99 15.81 -14.17
C ALA A 99 -33.93 16.83 -14.75
N ILE A 100 -33.43 17.64 -15.69
CA ILE A 100 -34.19 18.70 -16.37
C ILE A 100 -34.08 18.46 -17.88
N ALA A 101 -35.21 18.45 -18.57
CA ALA A 101 -35.29 18.25 -20.01
C ALA A 101 -36.00 19.40 -20.70
N VAL A 102 -35.49 19.76 -21.86
CA VAL A 102 -36.07 20.77 -22.76
C VAL A 102 -36.38 20.11 -24.09
N GLU A 103 -37.65 20.04 -24.44
CA GLU A 103 -38.09 19.40 -25.67
C GLU A 103 -37.84 20.26 -26.93
N ASP A 104 -37.91 21.57 -26.75
CA ASP A 104 -37.66 22.55 -27.82
C ASP A 104 -36.91 23.76 -27.27
N VAL A 105 -35.59 23.76 -27.56
CA VAL A 105 -34.66 24.81 -27.09
C VAL A 105 -35.09 26.21 -27.51
N GLY A 106 -35.76 26.34 -28.66
CA GLY A 106 -36.18 27.63 -29.22
C GLY A 106 -37.38 28.26 -28.49
N SER A 107 -38.15 27.49 -27.73
CA SER A 107 -39.35 27.93 -27.03
C SER A 107 -39.33 27.73 -25.51
N ALA A 108 -38.19 27.37 -24.94
CA ALA A 108 -38.07 27.02 -23.53
C ALA A 108 -37.81 28.25 -22.64
N ASP A 109 -38.65 28.41 -21.63
CA ASP A 109 -38.50 29.45 -20.59
C ASP A 109 -37.52 29.06 -19.47
N ASP A 110 -37.18 27.76 -19.39
CA ASP A 110 -36.35 27.18 -18.31
C ASP A 110 -34.83 27.33 -18.52
N ILE A 111 -34.40 27.75 -19.71
CA ILE A 111 -32.99 28.00 -20.05
C ILE A 111 -32.76 29.48 -20.38
N SER A 112 -31.53 29.96 -20.15
CA SER A 112 -31.22 31.35 -20.48
C SER A 112 -31.36 31.60 -22.00
N PRO A 113 -31.79 32.80 -22.41
CA PRO A 113 -31.91 33.14 -23.84
C PRO A 113 -30.56 32.94 -24.57
N GLU A 114 -29.44 33.22 -23.94
CA GLU A 114 -28.09 33.07 -24.49
C GLU A 114 -27.77 31.59 -24.77
N LEU A 115 -28.10 30.70 -23.83
CA LEU A 115 -27.89 29.26 -23.99
C LEU A 115 -28.82 28.70 -25.05
N SER A 116 -30.11 29.11 -25.04
CA SER A 116 -31.11 28.75 -26.07
C SER A 116 -30.60 29.10 -27.45
N GLN A 117 -30.18 30.36 -27.68
CA GLN A 117 -29.67 30.81 -28.97
C GLN A 117 -28.42 30.03 -29.40
N MET A 118 -27.52 29.74 -28.43
CA MET A 118 -26.31 28.98 -28.70
C MET A 118 -26.64 27.55 -29.13
N LEU A 119 -27.46 26.83 -28.37
CA LEU A 119 -27.86 25.46 -28.69
C LEU A 119 -28.57 25.40 -30.07
N ALA A 120 -29.49 26.34 -30.34
CA ALA A 120 -30.17 26.45 -31.62
C ALA A 120 -29.21 26.75 -32.79
N ARG A 121 -28.16 27.61 -32.57
CA ARG A 121 -27.12 27.91 -33.56
C ARG A 121 -26.33 26.67 -33.98
N TYR A 122 -26.12 25.73 -33.03
CA TYR A 122 -25.45 24.45 -33.31
C TYR A 122 -26.43 23.35 -33.76
N GLY A 123 -27.69 23.69 -34.00
CA GLY A 123 -28.70 22.81 -34.55
C GLY A 123 -29.33 21.84 -33.55
N PHE A 124 -29.17 22.09 -32.24
CA PHE A 124 -29.84 21.28 -31.21
C PHE A 124 -31.26 21.78 -31.01
N ILE A 125 -32.20 20.83 -30.97
CA ILE A 125 -33.63 21.08 -30.77
C ILE A 125 -34.03 20.65 -29.35
N SER A 126 -33.58 19.46 -28.89
CA SER A 126 -33.88 18.98 -27.56
C SER A 126 -32.62 18.83 -26.74
N TRP A 127 -32.71 19.14 -25.45
CA TRP A 127 -31.61 19.11 -24.53
C TRP A 127 -32.03 18.54 -23.18
N VAL A 128 -31.17 17.70 -22.55
CA VAL A 128 -31.42 17.19 -21.21
C VAL A 128 -30.16 17.27 -20.39
N CYS A 129 -30.32 17.63 -19.12
CA CYS A 129 -29.25 17.63 -18.13
C CYS A 129 -29.69 16.78 -16.93
N ALA A 130 -28.84 15.86 -16.51
CA ALA A 130 -29.12 15.01 -15.37
C ALA A 130 -27.96 15.00 -14.38
N PRO A 131 -28.23 14.91 -13.06
CA PRO A 131 -27.24 14.96 -12.04
C PRO A 131 -26.46 13.63 -11.94
N LEU A 132 -25.16 13.72 -11.66
CA LEU A 132 -24.35 12.63 -11.16
C LEU A 132 -24.36 12.73 -9.63
N LYS A 133 -24.94 11.76 -8.94
CA LYS A 133 -25.08 11.80 -7.49
C LYS A 133 -24.20 10.78 -6.78
N MET A 134 -23.68 11.17 -5.65
CA MET A 134 -22.96 10.34 -4.72
C MET A 134 -23.54 10.56 -3.31
N GLU A 135 -24.05 9.51 -2.68
CA GLU A 135 -24.65 9.59 -1.33
C GLU A 135 -25.72 10.71 -1.19
N GLY A 136 -26.43 11.01 -2.28
CA GLY A 136 -27.45 12.05 -2.35
C GLY A 136 -26.94 13.45 -2.73
N GLU A 137 -25.63 13.69 -2.72
CA GLU A 137 -25.04 14.95 -3.18
C GLU A 137 -24.76 14.93 -4.68
N VAL A 138 -25.00 16.06 -5.36
CA VAL A 138 -24.66 16.23 -6.77
C VAL A 138 -23.17 16.54 -6.91
N ILE A 139 -22.42 15.60 -7.48
CA ILE A 139 -20.96 15.72 -7.71
C ILE A 139 -20.62 16.20 -9.13
N GLY A 140 -21.62 16.25 -10.01
CA GLY A 140 -21.45 16.63 -11.39
C GLY A 140 -22.76 16.52 -12.16
N VAL A 141 -22.66 16.73 -13.45
CA VAL A 141 -23.80 16.65 -14.37
C VAL A 141 -23.38 15.98 -15.66
N TYR A 142 -24.29 15.31 -16.29
CA TYR A 142 -24.14 14.96 -17.70
C TYR A 142 -25.23 15.60 -18.52
N GLN A 143 -24.88 16.01 -19.72
CA GLN A 143 -25.76 16.73 -20.64
C GLN A 143 -25.81 15.96 -21.95
N LEU A 144 -27.01 15.86 -22.53
CA LEU A 144 -27.25 15.20 -23.80
C LEU A 144 -28.03 16.14 -24.72
N GLY A 145 -27.63 16.19 -25.98
CA GLY A 145 -28.27 17.01 -27.00
C GLY A 145 -28.75 16.19 -28.17
N LYS A 146 -29.90 16.57 -28.71
CA LYS A 146 -30.48 15.98 -29.91
C LYS A 146 -30.87 17.04 -30.92
N ARG A 147 -30.61 16.76 -32.23
CA ARG A 147 -30.95 17.64 -33.37
C ARG A 147 -32.33 17.40 -33.93
N SER A 148 -33.11 16.54 -33.31
CA SER A 148 -34.54 16.32 -33.62
C SER A 148 -35.37 16.53 -32.36
N LYS A 149 -36.65 16.89 -32.55
CA LYS A 149 -37.55 17.06 -31.42
C LYS A 149 -37.78 15.73 -30.72
N ARG A 150 -37.56 15.72 -29.40
CA ARG A 150 -37.79 14.57 -28.53
C ARG A 150 -38.54 15.00 -27.29
N SER A 151 -39.67 14.34 -27.03
CA SER A 151 -40.36 14.43 -25.76
C SER A 151 -39.71 13.46 -24.75
N PHE A 152 -39.47 13.94 -23.56
CA PHE A 152 -38.91 13.15 -22.44
C PHE A 152 -40.06 12.87 -21.47
N ASN A 153 -40.46 11.62 -21.37
CA ASN A 153 -41.49 11.21 -20.42
C ASN A 153 -40.91 10.99 -19.00
N ALA A 154 -41.80 10.73 -18.03
CA ALA A 154 -41.37 10.50 -16.63
C ALA A 154 -40.45 9.30 -16.49
N ASP A 155 -40.62 8.26 -17.31
CA ASP A 155 -39.75 7.06 -17.28
C ASP A 155 -38.35 7.39 -17.81
N ASP A 156 -38.21 8.21 -18.85
CA ASP A 156 -36.94 8.68 -19.38
C ASP A 156 -36.16 9.47 -18.30
N MET A 157 -36.86 10.37 -17.58
CA MET A 157 -36.26 11.18 -16.52
C MET A 157 -35.82 10.33 -15.34
N ALA A 158 -36.65 9.39 -14.91
CA ALA A 158 -36.29 8.44 -13.84
C ALA A 158 -35.09 7.58 -14.23
N LEU A 159 -35.03 7.11 -15.48
CA LEU A 159 -33.89 6.34 -15.99
C LEU A 159 -32.60 7.16 -16.00
N LEU A 160 -32.64 8.42 -16.43
CA LEU A 160 -31.51 9.33 -16.40
C LEU A 160 -31.00 9.53 -14.97
N GLU A 161 -31.89 9.71 -13.98
CA GLU A 161 -31.49 9.84 -12.57
C GLU A 161 -30.86 8.56 -12.02
N ILE A 162 -31.40 7.38 -12.33
CA ILE A 162 -30.84 6.08 -11.94
C ILE A 162 -29.42 5.92 -12.52
N ILE A 163 -29.26 6.24 -13.80
CA ILE A 163 -27.94 6.20 -14.45
C ILE A 163 -26.96 7.15 -13.76
N GLY A 164 -27.41 8.39 -13.46
CA GLY A 164 -26.60 9.37 -12.74
C GLY A 164 -26.13 8.88 -11.37
N ASN A 165 -26.99 8.20 -10.63
CA ASN A 165 -26.64 7.58 -9.35
C ASN A 165 -25.60 6.45 -9.49
N VAL A 166 -25.80 5.56 -10.49
CA VAL A 166 -24.86 4.44 -10.75
C VAL A 166 -23.48 4.96 -11.17
N VAL A 167 -23.45 5.93 -12.08
CA VAL A 167 -22.21 6.55 -12.54
C VAL A 167 -21.51 7.30 -11.39
N GLY A 168 -22.25 8.11 -10.65
CA GLY A 168 -21.72 8.85 -9.49
C GLY A 168 -21.11 7.93 -8.44
N SER A 169 -21.82 6.86 -8.08
CA SER A 169 -21.32 5.86 -7.12
C SER A 169 -20.07 5.13 -7.65
N SER A 170 -20.04 4.80 -8.93
CA SER A 170 -18.88 4.15 -9.56
C SER A 170 -17.66 5.06 -9.60
N LEU A 171 -17.85 6.36 -9.86
CA LEU A 171 -16.79 7.37 -9.79
C LEU A 171 -16.22 7.50 -8.40
N SER A 172 -17.08 7.57 -7.39
CA SER A 172 -16.65 7.61 -5.98
C SER A 172 -15.82 6.40 -5.61
N ASN A 173 -16.29 5.21 -5.93
CA ASN A 173 -15.56 3.97 -5.66
C ASN A 173 -14.18 3.95 -6.35
N ALA A 174 -14.10 4.37 -7.61
CA ALA A 174 -12.84 4.46 -8.33
C ALA A 174 -11.87 5.47 -7.68
N GLN A 175 -12.36 6.59 -7.18
CA GLN A 175 -11.58 7.60 -6.50
C GLN A 175 -11.10 7.10 -5.12
N LEU A 176 -11.98 6.52 -4.32
CA LEU A 176 -11.64 5.94 -3.02
C LEU A 176 -10.57 4.85 -3.14
N LEU A 177 -10.69 3.97 -4.14
CA LEU A 177 -9.68 2.93 -4.40
C LEU A 177 -8.33 3.53 -4.80
N ARG A 178 -8.33 4.61 -5.58
CA ARG A 178 -7.10 5.33 -5.94
C ARG A 178 -6.44 5.97 -4.73
N ASP A 179 -7.21 6.64 -3.88
CA ASP A 179 -6.73 7.29 -2.68
C ASP A 179 -6.19 6.27 -1.66
N LEU A 180 -6.87 5.15 -1.50
CA LEU A 180 -6.40 4.05 -0.66
C LEU A 180 -5.05 3.50 -1.14
N ARG A 181 -4.90 3.25 -2.45
CA ARG A 181 -3.63 2.78 -3.03
C ARG A 181 -2.49 3.79 -2.83
N ASN A 182 -2.78 5.08 -2.98
CA ASN A 182 -1.80 6.14 -2.74
C ASN A 182 -1.36 6.17 -1.28
N LYS A 183 -2.30 6.13 -0.34
CA LYS A 183 -1.99 6.07 1.10
C LYS A 183 -1.21 4.83 1.49
N GLU A 184 -1.55 3.68 0.92
CA GLU A 184 -0.80 2.43 1.15
C GLU A 184 0.65 2.56 0.64
N ALA A 185 0.84 3.15 -0.53
CA ALA A 185 2.19 3.38 -1.08
C ALA A 185 3.00 4.38 -0.23
N GLU A 186 2.37 5.44 0.29
CA GLU A 186 3.01 6.39 1.21
C GLU A 186 3.41 5.73 2.53
N LEU A 187 2.52 4.94 3.12
CA LEU A 187 2.78 4.20 4.35
C LEU A 187 3.96 3.23 4.18
N ARG A 188 3.98 2.47 3.07
CA ARG A 188 5.10 1.58 2.75
C ARG A 188 6.42 2.33 2.61
N ARG A 189 6.43 3.52 2.00
CA ARG A 189 7.64 4.36 1.90
C ARG A 189 8.10 4.87 3.26
N ALA A 190 7.18 5.31 4.11
CA ALA A 190 7.49 5.77 5.47
C ALA A 190 8.08 4.63 6.32
N LEU A 191 7.52 3.43 6.22
CA LEU A 191 7.99 2.24 6.93
C LEU A 191 9.43 1.86 6.50
N ARG A 192 9.71 1.87 5.19
CA ARG A 192 11.06 1.62 4.66
C ARG A 192 12.08 2.59 5.25
N ARG A 193 11.78 3.90 5.23
CA ARG A 193 12.65 4.92 5.81
C ARG A 193 12.89 4.71 7.31
N ALA A 194 11.85 4.33 8.06
CA ALA A 194 11.97 4.04 9.48
C ALA A 194 12.90 2.86 9.76
N VAL A 195 12.82 1.80 8.96
CA VAL A 195 13.71 0.63 9.05
C VAL A 195 15.16 1.03 8.72
N GLU A 196 15.38 1.79 7.66
CA GLU A 196 16.72 2.30 7.28
C GLU A 196 17.34 3.14 8.40
N LEU A 197 16.58 4.10 8.94
CA LEU A 197 17.04 4.94 10.05
C LEU A 197 17.37 4.12 11.31
N GLN A 198 16.56 3.12 11.60
CA GLN A 198 16.83 2.22 12.74
C GLN A 198 18.12 1.43 12.57
N GLU A 199 18.39 0.93 11.36
CA GLU A 199 19.64 0.22 11.08
C GLU A 199 20.86 1.15 11.12
N ASP A 200 20.74 2.36 10.61
CA ASP A 200 21.82 3.36 10.68
C ASP A 200 22.12 3.75 12.13
N GLU A 201 21.10 3.93 12.95
CA GLU A 201 21.27 4.21 14.38
C GLU A 201 21.93 3.03 15.11
N ARG A 202 21.50 1.79 14.85
CA ARG A 202 22.15 0.60 15.41
C ARG A 202 23.63 0.53 15.03
N LYS A 203 23.95 0.85 13.76
CA LYS A 203 25.31 0.90 13.26
C LYS A 203 26.14 1.97 13.97
N ARG A 204 25.55 3.14 14.22
CA ARG A 204 26.20 4.24 14.93
C ARG A 204 26.50 3.84 16.37
N VAL A 205 25.49 3.36 17.10
CA VAL A 205 25.63 2.94 18.49
C VAL A 205 26.64 1.79 18.64
N ALA A 206 26.60 0.80 17.76
CA ALA A 206 27.57 -0.31 17.80
C ALA A 206 29.03 0.17 17.65
N ARG A 207 29.27 1.16 16.75
CA ARG A 207 30.61 1.74 16.58
C ARG A 207 31.04 2.57 17.80
N GLU A 208 30.17 3.42 18.32
CA GLU A 208 30.45 4.22 19.51
C GLU A 208 30.78 3.32 20.72
N LEU A 209 30.01 2.24 20.92
CA LEU A 209 30.32 1.25 21.99
C LEU A 209 31.66 0.58 21.78
N HIS A 210 32.00 0.22 20.56
CA HIS A 210 33.28 -0.45 20.27
C HIS A 210 34.48 0.50 20.43
N ASP A 211 34.36 1.70 19.84
CA ASP A 211 35.49 2.62 19.73
C ASP A 211 35.74 3.39 21.04
N GLU A 212 34.72 3.95 21.68
CA GLU A 212 34.90 4.76 22.87
C GLU A 212 35.00 3.92 24.17
N VAL A 213 33.96 3.11 24.40
CA VAL A 213 33.88 2.35 25.68
C VAL A 213 34.81 1.15 25.67
N GLY A 214 34.94 0.44 24.55
CA GLY A 214 35.86 -0.70 24.41
C GLY A 214 37.30 -0.29 24.58
N GLN A 215 37.73 0.84 23.98
CA GLN A 215 39.11 1.37 24.14
C GLN A 215 39.37 1.85 25.56
N ALA A 216 38.41 2.56 26.19
CA ALA A 216 38.56 3.00 27.58
C ALA A 216 38.73 1.83 28.55
N LEU A 217 37.89 0.80 28.43
CA LEU A 217 38.01 -0.42 29.26
C LEU A 217 39.30 -1.18 29.00
N THR A 218 39.75 -1.28 27.76
CA THR A 218 41.05 -1.90 27.42
C THR A 218 42.21 -1.13 28.05
N SER A 219 42.15 0.21 28.04
CA SER A 219 43.15 1.05 28.72
C SER A 219 43.16 0.82 30.23
N ILE A 220 41.99 0.68 30.87
CA ILE A 220 41.87 0.35 32.30
C ILE A 220 42.48 -1.04 32.57
N LEU A 221 42.19 -2.03 31.73
CA LEU A 221 42.73 -3.38 31.90
C LEU A 221 44.26 -3.41 31.85
N ILE A 222 44.85 -2.66 30.91
CA ILE A 222 46.33 -2.54 30.80
C ILE A 222 46.91 -1.86 32.06
N ARG A 223 46.28 -0.79 32.56
CA ARG A 223 46.75 -0.10 33.78
C ARG A 223 46.66 -1.01 35.02
N LEU A 224 45.57 -1.76 35.15
CA LEU A 224 45.41 -2.72 36.24
C LEU A 224 46.48 -3.80 36.19
N LYS A 225 46.82 -4.30 35.00
CA LYS A 225 47.91 -5.29 34.82
C LYS A 225 49.27 -4.72 35.26
N ASN A 226 49.60 -3.50 34.86
CA ASN A 226 50.87 -2.85 35.25
C ASN A 226 50.95 -2.63 36.77
N LEU A 227 49.84 -2.19 37.42
CA LEU A 227 49.78 -2.03 38.88
C LEU A 227 49.94 -3.35 39.62
N GLN A 228 49.43 -4.45 39.08
CA GLN A 228 49.58 -5.77 39.65
C GLN A 228 51.04 -6.26 39.57
N GLU A 229 51.74 -6.01 38.46
CA GLU A 229 53.15 -6.34 38.26
C GLU A 229 54.04 -5.53 39.22
N GLU A 230 53.65 -4.30 39.59
CA GLU A 230 54.37 -3.47 40.54
C GLU A 230 54.09 -3.80 42.02
N ALA A 231 52.92 -4.37 42.34
CA ALA A 231 52.46 -4.56 43.73
C ALA A 231 53.05 -5.77 44.48
N GLY A 232 53.62 -6.75 43.77
CA GLY A 232 54.15 -7.98 44.39
C GLY A 232 53.04 -8.87 45.00
N GLU A 233 53.42 -9.95 45.68
CA GLU A 233 52.50 -10.89 46.36
C GLU A 233 51.97 -10.32 47.69
N ASN A 234 50.95 -9.51 47.68
CA ASN A 234 50.27 -8.97 48.87
C ASN A 234 48.76 -9.01 48.72
N ALA A 235 47.98 -8.85 49.81
CA ALA A 235 46.51 -8.76 49.80
C ALA A 235 45.97 -7.67 48.90
N PHE A 236 46.77 -6.74 48.40
CA PHE A 236 46.42 -5.74 47.38
C PHE A 236 46.43 -6.36 45.98
N SER A 237 47.23 -7.41 45.72
CA SER A 237 47.24 -8.14 44.45
C SER A 237 45.91 -8.85 44.18
N ASP A 238 45.31 -9.46 45.21
CA ASP A 238 43.98 -10.15 45.05
C ASP A 238 42.90 -9.18 44.65
N ARG A 239 42.88 -7.96 45.22
CA ARG A 239 41.89 -6.92 44.82
C ARG A 239 42.12 -6.38 43.40
N LEU A 240 43.37 -6.35 42.93
CA LEU A 240 43.68 -5.99 41.54
C LEU A 240 43.27 -7.09 40.57
N ASP A 241 43.38 -8.34 40.93
CA ASP A 241 42.90 -9.49 40.16
C ASP A 241 41.39 -9.48 40.04
N ASP A 242 40.65 -9.16 41.12
CA ASP A 242 39.19 -8.99 41.07
C ASP A 242 38.78 -7.87 40.13
N LEU A 243 39.43 -6.70 40.20
CA LEU A 243 39.14 -5.56 39.32
C LEU A 243 39.50 -5.86 37.86
N ARG A 244 40.61 -6.59 37.62
CA ARG A 244 41.01 -7.03 36.27
C ARG A 244 39.99 -7.99 35.69
N SER A 245 39.56 -8.97 36.49
CA SER A 245 38.52 -9.93 36.10
C SER A 245 37.19 -9.24 35.76
N LEU A 246 36.74 -8.31 36.61
CA LEU A 246 35.53 -7.54 36.39
C LEU A 246 35.64 -6.69 35.11
N THR A 247 36.78 -6.03 34.88
CA THR A 247 37.01 -5.24 33.68
C THR A 247 36.97 -6.10 32.40
N ALA A 248 37.62 -7.28 32.46
CA ALA A 248 37.60 -8.23 31.35
C ALA A 248 36.17 -8.75 31.04
N GLN A 249 35.41 -9.05 32.08
CA GLN A 249 33.98 -9.41 31.91
C GLN A 249 33.18 -8.29 31.29
N THR A 250 33.38 -7.05 31.74
CA THR A 250 32.67 -5.88 31.18
C THR A 250 33.01 -5.64 29.71
N ILE A 251 34.28 -5.85 29.32
CA ILE A 251 34.69 -5.78 27.90
C ILE A 251 33.95 -6.85 27.07
N GLU A 252 33.82 -8.06 27.59
CA GLU A 252 33.15 -9.14 26.89
C GLU A 252 31.64 -8.92 26.78
N GLU A 253 31.01 -8.33 27.80
CA GLU A 253 29.61 -7.90 27.76
C GLU A 253 29.39 -6.78 26.76
N LEU A 254 30.30 -5.81 26.71
CA LEU A 254 30.25 -4.72 25.74
C LEU A 254 30.40 -5.21 24.30
N ARG A 255 31.36 -6.11 24.06
CA ARG A 255 31.53 -6.75 22.74
C ARG A 255 30.25 -7.47 22.31
N ARG A 256 29.58 -8.17 23.24
CA ARG A 256 28.28 -8.81 23.00
C ARG A 256 27.22 -7.83 22.62
N LEU A 257 27.07 -6.73 23.38
CA LEU A 257 26.09 -5.69 23.07
C LEU A 257 26.34 -5.04 21.70
N ALA A 258 27.59 -4.75 21.39
CA ALA A 258 27.95 -4.23 20.07
C ALA A 258 27.62 -5.21 18.93
N MET A 259 27.82 -6.51 19.15
CA MET A 259 27.51 -7.56 18.19
C MET A 259 26.00 -7.82 18.07
N ASP A 260 25.21 -7.69 19.14
CA ASP A 260 23.75 -7.75 19.09
C ASP A 260 23.18 -6.57 18.29
N LEU A 261 23.81 -5.41 18.39
CA LEU A 261 23.45 -4.22 17.61
C LEU A 261 23.90 -4.33 16.14
N ARG A 262 25.14 -4.76 15.89
CA ARG A 262 25.68 -5.04 14.56
C ARG A 262 26.92 -5.93 14.64
N PRO A 263 26.89 -7.13 14.03
CA PRO A 263 28.07 -8.02 14.11
C PRO A 263 29.21 -7.46 13.26
N ALA A 264 30.30 -7.03 13.92
CA ALA A 264 31.55 -6.70 13.22
C ALA A 264 32.09 -7.90 12.41
N ALA A 265 31.78 -9.12 12.86
CA ALA A 265 32.09 -10.36 12.16
C ALA A 265 31.41 -10.43 10.78
N LEU A 266 30.23 -9.81 10.59
CA LEU A 266 29.54 -9.77 9.29
C LEU A 266 30.35 -8.97 8.27
N ASP A 267 30.88 -7.82 8.69
CA ASP A 267 31.68 -6.94 7.81
C ASP A 267 33.01 -7.59 7.40
N SER A 268 33.65 -8.33 8.30
CA SER A 268 34.97 -8.94 8.09
C SER A 268 34.92 -10.37 7.56
N LEU A 269 34.09 -11.22 8.15
CA LEU A 269 34.08 -12.67 7.92
C LEU A 269 32.90 -13.17 7.08
N GLY A 270 31.81 -12.38 6.95
CA GLY A 270 30.60 -12.73 6.19
C GLY A 270 29.54 -13.45 7.01
N ILE A 271 28.45 -13.83 6.33
CA ILE A 271 27.21 -14.31 6.94
C ILE A 271 27.36 -15.65 7.70
N VAL A 272 28.12 -16.61 7.15
CA VAL A 272 28.25 -17.96 7.74
C VAL A 272 28.94 -17.92 9.11
N PRO A 273 30.15 -17.35 9.26
CA PRO A 273 30.78 -17.22 10.57
C PRO A 273 29.96 -16.36 11.56
N ALA A 274 29.29 -15.32 11.06
CA ALA A 274 28.45 -14.47 11.90
C ALA A 274 27.23 -15.23 12.46
N LEU A 275 26.54 -16.04 11.66
CA LEU A 275 25.43 -16.87 12.12
C LEU A 275 25.90 -17.99 13.04
N GLN A 276 27.01 -18.64 12.71
CA GLN A 276 27.57 -19.70 13.54
C GLN A 276 27.94 -19.18 14.95
N TRP A 277 28.58 -18.05 15.01
CA TRP A 277 28.91 -17.43 16.30
C TRP A 277 27.63 -17.02 17.07
N TYR A 278 26.69 -16.39 16.42
CA TYR A 278 25.44 -15.92 17.05
C TYR A 278 24.62 -17.08 17.62
N THR A 279 24.47 -18.16 16.87
CA THR A 279 23.72 -19.36 17.31
C THR A 279 24.39 -20.01 18.51
N GLN A 280 25.72 -20.12 18.49
CA GLN A 280 26.51 -20.65 19.64
C GLN A 280 26.31 -19.79 20.89
N GLN A 281 26.41 -18.46 20.79
CA GLN A 281 26.17 -17.54 21.89
C GLN A 281 24.75 -17.63 22.46
N CYS A 282 23.74 -17.77 21.57
CA CYS A 282 22.39 -17.97 22.03
C CYS A 282 22.20 -19.31 22.76
N ALA A 283 22.81 -20.39 22.27
CA ALA A 283 22.76 -21.70 22.91
C ALA A 283 23.41 -21.67 24.31
N GLU A 284 24.62 -21.11 24.44
CA GLU A 284 25.33 -20.97 25.71
C GLU A 284 24.54 -20.16 26.75
N ARG A 285 23.88 -19.06 26.31
CA ARG A 285 23.11 -18.18 27.20
C ARG A 285 21.79 -18.76 27.66
N THR A 286 21.11 -19.49 26.78
CA THR A 286 19.76 -19.98 27.06
C THR A 286 19.70 -21.44 27.52
N GLY A 287 20.77 -22.20 27.31
CA GLY A 287 20.82 -23.64 27.55
C GLY A 287 19.97 -24.44 26.52
N LEU A 288 19.53 -23.83 25.43
CA LEU A 288 18.72 -24.46 24.39
C LEU A 288 19.60 -25.15 23.34
N ASP A 289 19.08 -26.20 22.73
CA ASP A 289 19.72 -26.86 21.59
C ASP A 289 19.52 -25.99 20.31
N ILE A 290 20.50 -25.12 20.01
CA ILE A 290 20.46 -24.26 18.83
C ILE A 290 21.56 -24.69 17.86
N LYS A 291 21.17 -25.14 16.66
CA LYS A 291 22.09 -25.65 15.65
C LYS A 291 22.09 -24.77 14.41
N PHE A 292 23.31 -24.53 13.91
CA PHE A 292 23.50 -23.89 12.61
C PHE A 292 24.09 -24.89 11.62
N CYS A 293 23.41 -25.03 10.47
CA CYS A 293 23.85 -25.85 9.35
C CYS A 293 24.07 -24.95 8.13
N GLY A 294 25.32 -24.82 7.71
CA GLY A 294 25.70 -24.03 6.54
C GLY A 294 26.94 -24.60 5.86
N PRO A 295 27.17 -24.28 4.57
CA PRO A 295 28.35 -24.76 3.86
C PRO A 295 29.61 -24.05 4.32
N GLU A 296 30.74 -24.78 4.40
CA GLU A 296 32.03 -24.21 4.77
C GLU A 296 32.47 -23.07 3.82
N LYS A 297 32.15 -23.16 2.54
CA LYS A 297 32.46 -22.16 1.52
C LYS A 297 31.17 -21.59 0.94
N PHE A 298 30.75 -20.43 1.45
CA PHE A 298 29.53 -19.77 0.99
C PHE A 298 29.78 -18.63 0.00
N GLY A 299 30.95 -18.01 0.07
CA GLY A 299 31.29 -16.80 -0.67
C GLY A 299 30.63 -15.55 -0.05
N ARG A 300 31.10 -14.39 -0.48
CA ARG A 300 30.53 -13.11 -0.02
C ARG A 300 29.24 -12.79 -0.79
N LEU A 301 28.30 -12.23 -0.08
CA LEU A 301 27.11 -11.65 -0.66
C LEU A 301 27.19 -10.11 -0.60
N PRO A 302 26.31 -9.37 -1.30
CA PRO A 302 26.15 -7.96 -1.05
C PRO A 302 25.88 -7.73 0.43
N LEU A 303 26.53 -6.74 1.03
CA LEU A 303 26.47 -6.47 2.48
C LEU A 303 25.04 -6.32 2.99
N GLU A 304 24.18 -5.68 2.19
CA GLU A 304 22.75 -5.52 2.49
C GLU A 304 22.03 -6.88 2.60
N THR A 305 22.35 -7.82 1.72
CA THR A 305 21.79 -9.18 1.75
C THR A 305 22.27 -9.94 3.00
N GLU A 306 23.57 -9.88 3.31
CA GLU A 306 24.12 -10.51 4.50
C GLU A 306 23.48 -9.94 5.79
N LEU A 307 23.31 -8.63 5.85
CA LEU A 307 22.68 -7.95 6.99
C LEU A 307 21.21 -8.37 7.17
N ILE A 308 20.44 -8.40 6.09
CA ILE A 308 19.04 -8.81 6.15
C ILE A 308 18.90 -10.27 6.60
N LEU A 309 19.71 -11.19 6.05
CA LEU A 309 19.71 -12.60 6.48
C LEU A 309 20.05 -12.73 7.96
N TYR A 310 21.05 -11.99 8.43
CA TYR A 310 21.44 -11.99 9.83
C TYR A 310 20.31 -11.48 10.73
N ARG A 311 19.65 -10.35 10.37
CA ARG A 311 18.51 -9.80 11.13
C ARG A 311 17.33 -10.76 11.18
N VAL A 312 17.06 -11.44 10.08
CA VAL A 312 16.00 -12.46 10.03
C VAL A 312 16.32 -13.62 10.98
N ALA A 313 17.56 -14.05 11.01
CA ALA A 313 17.99 -15.10 11.95
C ALA A 313 17.85 -14.65 13.41
N GLN A 314 18.31 -13.44 13.74
CA GLN A 314 18.14 -12.86 15.08
C GLN A 314 16.68 -12.81 15.52
N GLU A 315 15.80 -12.28 14.66
CA GLU A 315 14.36 -12.16 14.96
C GLU A 315 13.71 -13.54 15.08
N GLY A 316 14.05 -14.47 14.18
CA GLY A 316 13.55 -15.85 14.23
C GLY A 316 13.91 -16.56 15.52
N ILE A 317 15.18 -16.52 15.94
CA ILE A 317 15.66 -17.10 17.20
C ILE A 317 14.99 -16.42 18.40
N THR A 318 14.90 -15.08 18.40
CA THR A 318 14.25 -14.32 19.47
C THR A 318 12.78 -14.71 19.61
N ASN A 319 12.07 -14.85 18.50
CA ASN A 319 10.66 -15.24 18.48
C ASN A 319 10.47 -16.68 18.97
N ALA A 320 11.32 -17.60 18.56
CA ALA A 320 11.29 -18.98 19.04
C ALA A 320 11.50 -19.07 20.57
N ILE A 321 12.44 -18.29 21.11
CA ILE A 321 12.74 -18.27 22.56
C ILE A 321 11.60 -17.57 23.32
N ARG A 322 11.28 -16.31 22.97
CA ARG A 322 10.35 -15.47 23.74
C ARG A 322 8.90 -15.89 23.60
N HIS A 323 8.50 -16.19 22.39
CA HIS A 323 7.09 -16.45 22.03
C HIS A 323 6.81 -17.92 21.82
N GLY A 324 7.73 -18.66 21.20
CA GLY A 324 7.60 -20.08 20.91
C GLY A 324 7.77 -20.97 22.12
N LYS A 325 8.56 -20.57 23.12
CA LYS A 325 9.06 -21.44 24.22
C LYS A 325 9.70 -22.71 23.67
N ALA A 326 10.44 -22.56 22.57
CA ALA A 326 11.13 -23.65 21.91
C ALA A 326 12.23 -24.24 22.79
N GLN A 327 12.49 -25.53 22.65
CA GLN A 327 13.61 -26.23 23.29
C GLN A 327 14.75 -26.50 22.29
N SER A 328 14.42 -26.54 21.00
CA SER A 328 15.38 -26.73 19.92
C SER A 328 15.08 -25.79 18.77
N ILE A 329 16.13 -25.21 18.18
CA ILE A 329 16.07 -24.31 17.03
C ILE A 329 17.14 -24.76 16.03
N GLU A 330 16.74 -24.96 14.78
CA GLU A 330 17.65 -25.30 13.68
C GLU A 330 17.64 -24.18 12.64
N ILE A 331 18.82 -23.68 12.29
CA ILE A 331 19.03 -22.68 11.26
C ILE A 331 19.83 -23.28 10.13
N THR A 332 19.27 -23.30 8.92
CA THR A 332 19.95 -23.83 7.74
C THR A 332 20.14 -22.71 6.73
N LEU A 333 21.38 -22.48 6.30
CA LEU A 333 21.71 -21.56 5.21
C LEU A 333 22.24 -22.35 4.03
N GLY A 334 21.60 -22.19 2.89
CA GLY A 334 21.99 -22.84 1.64
C GLY A 334 22.04 -21.86 0.47
N ARG A 335 22.78 -22.23 -0.57
CA ARG A 335 22.85 -21.49 -1.81
C ARG A 335 22.85 -22.46 -2.99
N ASP A 336 21.96 -22.25 -3.92
CA ASP A 336 22.03 -22.88 -5.24
C ASP A 336 22.42 -21.86 -6.33
N LEU A 337 22.32 -22.23 -7.60
CA LEU A 337 22.74 -21.39 -8.71
C LEU A 337 21.92 -20.09 -8.88
N GLN A 338 20.73 -20.03 -8.30
CA GLN A 338 19.80 -18.93 -8.53
C GLN A 338 19.25 -18.30 -7.25
N VAL A 339 19.30 -19.01 -6.12
CA VAL A 339 18.61 -18.64 -4.90
C VAL A 339 19.46 -18.88 -3.66
N ILE A 340 19.44 -17.95 -2.74
CA ILE A 340 19.90 -18.14 -1.37
C ILE A 340 18.69 -18.55 -0.55
N ARG A 341 18.84 -19.60 0.25
CA ARG A 341 17.77 -20.09 1.12
C ARG A 341 18.23 -20.07 2.57
N LEU A 342 17.46 -19.38 3.43
CA LEU A 342 17.58 -19.44 4.87
C LEU A 342 16.33 -20.08 5.44
N THR A 343 16.50 -21.15 6.22
CA THR A 343 15.42 -21.82 6.92
C THR A 343 15.67 -21.76 8.41
N ILE A 344 14.65 -21.38 9.19
CA ILE A 344 14.70 -21.37 10.66
C ILE A 344 13.53 -22.22 11.14
N THR A 345 13.81 -23.28 11.88
CA THR A 345 12.80 -24.20 12.38
C THR A 345 12.91 -24.32 13.88
N ASP A 346 11.83 -24.17 14.60
CA ASP A 346 11.75 -24.39 16.03
C ASP A 346 10.67 -25.44 16.37
N ASN A 347 10.81 -26.07 17.55
CA ASN A 347 9.87 -27.03 18.09
C ASN A 347 8.94 -26.43 19.15
N GLY A 348 8.69 -25.13 19.11
CA GLY A 348 7.88 -24.43 20.09
C GLY A 348 6.38 -24.66 19.95
N LYS A 349 5.57 -23.84 20.64
CA LYS A 349 4.11 -24.00 20.65
C LYS A 349 3.39 -23.67 19.34
N GLY A 350 4.10 -23.09 18.35
CA GLY A 350 3.48 -22.60 17.12
C GLY A 350 2.35 -21.59 17.35
N PHE A 351 1.61 -21.26 16.29
CA PHE A 351 0.43 -20.39 16.34
C PHE A 351 -0.52 -20.67 15.17
N ASN A 352 -1.74 -20.12 15.27
CA ASN A 352 -2.70 -20.20 14.16
C ASN A 352 -2.41 -19.06 13.16
N PRO A 353 -2.04 -19.33 11.90
CA PRO A 353 -1.75 -18.32 10.90
C PRO A 353 -3.00 -17.54 10.44
N ILE A 354 -4.21 -18.07 10.67
CA ILE A 354 -5.47 -17.46 10.27
C ILE A 354 -6.01 -16.63 11.45
N GLY A 355 -6.01 -15.30 11.34
CA GLY A 355 -6.66 -14.39 12.30
C GLY A 355 -5.75 -13.77 13.37
N THR A 356 -4.47 -14.04 13.41
CA THR A 356 -3.52 -13.28 14.22
C THR A 356 -2.95 -12.14 13.40
N ASN A 357 -3.07 -10.90 13.93
CA ASN A 357 -2.17 -9.82 13.53
C ASN A 357 -0.74 -10.38 13.66
N HIS A 358 -0.10 -10.66 12.55
CA HIS A 358 1.28 -11.10 12.52
C HIS A 358 2.07 -10.04 13.30
N GLY A 359 2.66 -10.41 14.44
CA GLY A 359 3.37 -9.46 15.28
C GLY A 359 4.36 -8.65 14.46
N LEU A 360 4.64 -7.41 14.87
CA LEU A 360 5.51 -6.46 14.16
C LEU A 360 6.82 -7.10 13.66
N GLY A 361 7.33 -8.12 14.35
CA GLY A 361 8.53 -8.86 13.95
C GLY A 361 8.42 -9.60 12.62
N LEU A 362 7.35 -10.37 12.40
CA LEU A 362 7.14 -11.11 11.14
C LEU A 362 6.82 -10.18 9.96
N VAL A 363 6.13 -9.07 10.21
CA VAL A 363 5.91 -8.02 9.22
C VAL A 363 7.24 -7.40 8.80
N GLY A 364 8.09 -7.03 9.77
CA GLY A 364 9.42 -6.48 9.50
C GLY A 364 10.36 -7.43 8.77
N ILE A 365 10.26 -8.76 9.03
CA ILE A 365 10.98 -9.77 8.25
C ILE A 365 10.51 -9.75 6.78
N ARG A 366 9.21 -9.82 6.56
CA ARG A 366 8.63 -9.84 5.21
C ARG A 366 9.07 -8.64 4.39
N GLU A 367 8.94 -7.43 4.95
CA GLU A 367 9.31 -6.19 4.27
C GLU A 367 10.79 -6.15 3.88
N ARG A 368 11.69 -6.58 4.78
CA ARG A 368 13.14 -6.66 4.49
C ARG A 368 13.46 -7.64 3.37
N ILE A 369 12.76 -8.77 3.31
CA ILE A 369 12.96 -9.77 2.26
C ILE A 369 12.41 -9.27 0.91
N GLU A 370 11.28 -8.58 0.91
CA GLU A 370 10.70 -7.95 -0.29
C GLU A 370 11.63 -6.89 -0.90
N LEU A 371 12.42 -6.16 -0.08
CA LEU A 371 13.42 -5.22 -0.59
C LEU A 371 14.48 -5.90 -1.47
N LEU A 372 14.78 -7.16 -1.22
CA LEU A 372 15.71 -7.97 -2.01
C LEU A 372 15.01 -8.76 -3.14
N ASN A 373 13.74 -8.47 -3.43
CA ASN A 373 12.88 -9.25 -4.32
C ASN A 373 12.83 -10.74 -3.95
N GLY A 374 12.97 -11.02 -2.64
CA GLY A 374 12.92 -12.36 -2.09
C GLY A 374 11.49 -12.78 -1.73
N ASN A 375 11.34 -14.07 -1.43
CA ASN A 375 10.10 -14.67 -0.96
C ASN A 375 10.22 -15.07 0.50
N PHE A 376 9.18 -14.81 1.30
CA PHE A 376 9.08 -15.17 2.70
C PHE A 376 7.83 -16.00 2.96
N SER A 377 7.99 -17.17 3.54
CA SER A 377 6.87 -18.01 3.93
C SER A 377 7.03 -18.53 5.35
N VAL A 378 5.89 -18.70 6.03
CA VAL A 378 5.78 -19.21 7.39
C VAL A 378 4.90 -20.45 7.38
N LYS A 379 5.43 -21.56 7.89
CA LYS A 379 4.65 -22.77 8.15
C LYS A 379 4.58 -22.98 9.66
N THR A 380 3.38 -23.02 10.19
CA THR A 380 3.14 -23.20 11.62
C THR A 380 1.76 -23.77 11.86
N THR A 381 1.65 -24.58 12.91
CA THR A 381 0.37 -25.03 13.48
C THR A 381 0.51 -25.04 15.00
N PRO A 382 -0.56 -24.81 15.76
CA PRO A 382 -0.52 -24.90 17.21
C PRO A 382 0.05 -26.25 17.68
N GLY A 383 1.09 -26.21 18.52
CA GLY A 383 1.78 -27.40 19.06
C GLY A 383 2.86 -28.02 18.17
N ALA A 384 3.11 -27.49 16.96
CA ALA A 384 4.08 -28.09 16.02
C ALA A 384 5.27 -27.16 15.69
N GLY A 385 5.45 -26.08 16.45
CA GLY A 385 6.51 -25.11 16.22
C GLY A 385 6.29 -24.19 15.02
N VAL A 386 7.36 -23.53 14.58
CA VAL A 386 7.36 -22.61 13.43
C VAL A 386 8.51 -22.94 12.50
N GLN A 387 8.25 -22.90 11.21
CA GLN A 387 9.27 -22.90 10.17
C GLN A 387 9.17 -21.62 9.36
N LEU A 388 10.21 -20.84 9.35
CA LEU A 388 10.41 -19.68 8.50
C LEU A 388 11.24 -20.11 7.30
N LEU A 389 10.79 -19.82 6.09
CA LEU A 389 11.53 -20.05 4.85
C LEU A 389 11.71 -18.75 4.11
N ILE A 390 12.94 -18.41 3.85
CA ILE A 390 13.38 -17.22 3.14
C ILE A 390 14.13 -17.63 1.88
N GLU A 391 13.76 -17.07 0.75
CA GLU A 391 14.39 -17.30 -0.54
C GLU A 391 14.72 -15.96 -1.20
N ILE A 392 15.99 -15.71 -1.49
CA ILE A 392 16.47 -14.48 -2.11
C ILE A 392 17.11 -14.81 -3.45
N PRO A 393 16.60 -14.24 -4.57
CA PRO A 393 17.17 -14.49 -5.87
C PRO A 393 18.57 -13.89 -5.99
N LEU A 394 19.51 -14.65 -6.53
CA LEU A 394 20.84 -14.15 -6.90
C LEU A 394 20.68 -13.33 -8.18
N LYS A 395 20.99 -12.04 -8.13
CA LYS A 395 21.10 -11.24 -9.35
C LYS A 395 22.18 -11.86 -10.22
N LYS A 396 21.87 -12.21 -11.46
CA LYS A 396 22.89 -12.50 -12.47
C LYS A 396 23.72 -11.23 -12.62
N GLY A 397 24.99 -11.30 -12.23
CA GLY A 397 25.98 -10.27 -12.50
C GLY A 397 26.26 -10.13 -13.97
#